data_38cf5093f2a3b0b9228ee9d721c79578
#
_entry.id   38cf5093f2a3b0b9228ee9d721c79578
#
_cell.length_a   1.000
_cell.length_b   1.000
_cell.length_c   1.000
_cell.angle_alpha   90.00
_cell.angle_beta   90.00
_cell.angle_gamma   90.00
#
_symmetry.space_group_name_H-M   'P 1'
#
loop_
_entity.id
_entity.type
_entity.pdbx_description
1 polymer ?
#
loop_
_entity_poly.entity_id
_entity_poly.type
_entity_poly.pdbx_seq_one_letter_code
_entity_poly.pdbx_strand_id
1 'polypeptide(L)'
;RIYKEMDIFVLILPLLAGWLLDKLIGDPSWLPHPIVGFGKLISFCEKRWNKGKHRVKKGACTAVVLIVFIYGASALLIHGLYAMNLWIGVAVSAVLIFYCLAGTTLINEVRMVFMAADHSLEEGRRQVSRIVGRDTSGLTDQEVRLAALETLAENLSDGVIAPLFWYLLLGVPGMLAYKMINTLDSMV
;
A
#
# COMPACT_ATOMS: atom_id res chain seq x y z
N ARG A 1 -10.09 -23.25 -24.31
CA ARG A 1 -11.15 -22.89 -23.34
C ARG A 1 -10.66 -23.12 -21.91
N ILE A 2 -10.09 -24.28 -21.60
CA ILE A 2 -9.55 -24.65 -20.27
C ILE A 2 -8.42 -23.69 -19.82
N TYR A 3 -7.50 -23.30 -20.70
CA TYR A 3 -6.44 -22.33 -20.38
C TYR A 3 -7.00 -20.95 -19.99
N LYS A 4 -8.06 -20.47 -20.66
CA LYS A 4 -8.69 -19.18 -20.36
C LYS A 4 -9.44 -19.17 -19.02
N GLU A 5 -10.03 -20.29 -18.63
CA GLU A 5 -10.66 -20.43 -17.30
C GLU A 5 -9.64 -20.52 -16.18
N MET A 6 -8.49 -21.16 -16.43
CA MET A 6 -7.38 -21.24 -15.49
C MET A 6 -6.71 -19.87 -15.26
N ASP A 7 -6.60 -19.04 -16.31
CA ASP A 7 -6.07 -17.68 -16.21
C ASP A 7 -6.96 -16.77 -15.33
N ILE A 8 -8.29 -16.87 -15.47
CA ILE A 8 -9.25 -16.13 -14.66
C ILE A 8 -9.19 -16.57 -13.19
N PHE A 9 -9.09 -17.88 -12.94
CA PHE A 9 -9.00 -18.43 -11.60
C PHE A 9 -7.73 -17.97 -10.88
N VAL A 10 -6.59 -17.98 -11.57
CA VAL A 10 -5.28 -17.50 -11.05
C VAL A 10 -5.30 -16.00 -10.76
N LEU A 11 -6.13 -15.24 -11.45
CA LEU A 11 -6.29 -13.80 -11.20
C LEU A 11 -7.26 -13.53 -10.04
N ILE A 12 -8.42 -14.16 -10.03
CA ILE A 12 -9.50 -13.82 -9.09
C ILE A 12 -9.26 -14.41 -7.69
N LEU A 13 -8.83 -15.66 -7.60
CA LEU A 13 -8.72 -16.36 -6.32
C LEU A 13 -7.73 -15.69 -5.34
N PRO A 14 -6.49 -15.35 -5.73
CA PRO A 14 -5.58 -14.67 -4.82
C PRO A 14 -6.05 -13.25 -4.47
N LEU A 15 -6.77 -12.56 -5.38
CA LEU A 15 -7.33 -11.25 -5.12
C LEU A 15 -8.41 -11.33 -4.03
N LEU A 16 -9.36 -12.24 -4.16
CA LEU A 16 -10.41 -12.44 -3.17
C LEU A 16 -9.84 -12.88 -1.82
N ALA A 17 -8.87 -13.79 -1.82
CA ALA A 17 -8.22 -14.24 -0.61
C ALA A 17 -7.43 -13.11 0.08
N GLY A 18 -6.67 -12.32 -0.67
CA GLY A 18 -5.91 -11.17 -0.16
C GLY A 18 -6.83 -10.07 0.39
N TRP A 19 -7.93 -9.77 -0.30
CA TRP A 19 -8.95 -8.85 0.18
C TRP A 19 -9.63 -9.35 1.47
N LEU A 20 -9.94 -10.64 1.53
CA LEU A 20 -10.54 -11.24 2.73
C LEU A 20 -9.56 -11.19 3.92
N LEU A 21 -8.27 -11.42 3.68
CA LEU A 21 -7.23 -11.27 4.70
C LEU A 21 -7.17 -9.82 5.21
N ASP A 22 -7.18 -8.80 4.32
CA ASP A 22 -7.24 -7.39 4.72
C ASP A 22 -8.48 -7.10 5.57
N LYS A 23 -9.64 -7.63 5.17
CA LYS A 23 -10.89 -7.43 5.91
C LYS A 23 -10.89 -8.08 7.30
N LEU A 24 -10.24 -9.24 7.46
CA LEU A 24 -10.24 -10.00 8.71
C LEU A 24 -9.13 -9.58 9.68
N ILE A 25 -7.95 -9.28 9.15
CA ILE A 25 -6.75 -9.02 9.95
C ILE A 25 -6.45 -7.52 10.02
N GLY A 26 -6.70 -6.77 8.93
CA GLY A 26 -6.24 -5.39 8.78
C GLY A 26 -4.71 -5.34 8.71
N ASP A 27 -4.13 -4.24 9.20
CA ASP A 27 -2.66 -4.05 9.25
C ASP A 27 -2.20 -3.86 10.71
N PRO A 28 -2.10 -4.95 11.48
CA PRO A 28 -1.72 -4.88 12.88
C PRO A 28 -0.22 -4.53 13.02
N SER A 29 0.09 -3.66 13.98
CA SER A 29 1.45 -3.13 14.22
C SER A 29 2.51 -4.19 14.56
N TRP A 30 2.09 -5.40 14.98
CA TRP A 30 3.01 -6.52 15.26
C TRP A 30 3.44 -7.29 14.00
N LEU A 31 2.73 -7.12 12.88
CA LEU A 31 3.01 -7.83 11.65
C LEU A 31 4.11 -7.10 10.86
N PRO A 32 5.25 -7.76 10.54
CA PRO A 32 6.29 -7.14 9.74
C PRO A 32 5.76 -6.80 8.34
N HIS A 33 5.75 -5.51 8.00
CA HIS A 33 5.21 -5.05 6.73
C HIS A 33 6.32 -4.92 5.67
N PRO A 34 6.15 -5.48 4.45
CA PRO A 34 7.14 -5.39 3.36
C PRO A 34 7.55 -3.96 2.98
N ILE A 35 6.65 -2.99 3.18
CA ILE A 35 6.91 -1.56 2.96
C ILE A 35 8.08 -1.04 3.79
N VAL A 36 8.30 -1.59 4.99
CA VAL A 36 9.47 -1.27 5.82
C VAL A 36 10.76 -1.71 5.11
N GLY A 37 10.71 -2.84 4.41
CA GLY A 37 11.80 -3.31 3.55
C GLY A 37 12.06 -2.35 2.39
N PHE A 38 10.99 -1.86 1.74
CA PHE A 38 11.10 -0.85 0.68
C PHE A 38 11.73 0.45 1.21
N GLY A 39 11.27 0.96 2.34
CA GLY A 39 11.84 2.15 2.97
C GLY A 39 13.33 1.98 3.31
N LYS A 40 13.74 0.83 3.85
CA LYS A 40 15.15 0.53 4.10
C LYS A 40 15.97 0.49 2.81
N LEU A 41 15.45 -0.10 1.76
CA LEU A 41 16.11 -0.19 0.45
C LEU A 41 16.27 1.20 -0.19
N ILE A 42 15.23 2.03 -0.15
CA ILE A 42 15.27 3.43 -0.61
C ILE A 42 16.34 4.21 0.16
N SER A 43 16.28 4.19 1.48
CA SER A 43 17.25 4.90 2.35
C SER A 43 18.69 4.42 2.14
N PHE A 44 18.89 3.13 1.89
CA PHE A 44 20.22 2.60 1.56
C PHE A 44 20.74 3.18 0.23
N CYS A 45 19.91 3.15 -0.81
CA CYS A 45 20.27 3.69 -2.12
C CYS A 45 20.51 5.20 -2.08
N GLU A 46 19.65 5.95 -1.37
CA GLU A 46 19.81 7.38 -1.17
C GLU A 46 21.14 7.72 -0.51
N LYS A 47 21.45 7.12 0.63
CA LYS A 47 22.70 7.33 1.36
C LYS A 47 23.93 6.95 0.54
N ARG A 48 23.82 5.96 -0.34
CA ARG A 48 24.96 5.45 -1.10
C ARG A 48 25.21 6.22 -2.41
N TRP A 49 24.14 6.58 -3.13
CA TRP A 49 24.23 7.10 -4.50
C TRP A 49 23.82 8.56 -4.65
N ASN A 50 22.94 9.09 -3.80
CA ASN A 50 22.41 10.45 -3.92
C ASN A 50 23.36 11.51 -3.29
N LYS A 51 24.67 11.47 -3.67
CA LYS A 51 25.70 12.38 -3.16
C LYS A 51 26.33 13.21 -4.26
N GLY A 52 26.81 14.40 -3.89
CA GLY A 52 27.58 15.29 -4.79
C GLY A 52 26.70 16.01 -5.84
N LYS A 53 27.25 16.21 -7.05
CA LYS A 53 26.56 16.90 -8.16
C LYS A 53 25.49 16.00 -8.80
N HIS A 54 24.45 16.62 -9.40
CA HIS A 54 23.36 15.95 -10.13
C HIS A 54 22.45 15.05 -9.29
N ARG A 55 22.13 15.44 -8.06
CA ARG A 55 21.27 14.66 -7.14
C ARG A 55 19.92 14.28 -7.73
N VAL A 56 19.23 15.22 -8.41
CA VAL A 56 17.92 14.96 -9.05
C VAL A 56 18.02 13.84 -10.10
N LYS A 57 19.03 13.88 -10.97
CA LYS A 57 19.22 12.83 -11.98
C LYS A 57 19.56 11.48 -11.36
N LYS A 58 20.38 11.48 -10.33
CA LYS A 58 20.74 10.25 -9.58
C LYS A 58 19.53 9.68 -8.83
N GLY A 59 18.74 10.53 -8.18
CA GLY A 59 17.49 10.14 -7.52
C GLY A 59 16.49 9.53 -8.50
N ALA A 60 16.24 10.20 -9.63
CA ALA A 60 15.36 9.68 -10.68
C ALA A 60 15.84 8.33 -11.24
N CYS A 61 17.13 8.19 -11.53
CA CYS A 61 17.70 6.92 -11.99
C CYS A 61 17.54 5.81 -10.93
N THR A 62 17.80 6.13 -9.65
CA THR A 62 17.62 5.19 -8.53
C THR A 62 16.18 4.76 -8.39
N ALA A 63 15.23 5.69 -8.49
CA ALA A 63 13.80 5.38 -8.42
C ALA A 63 13.39 4.40 -9.54
N VAL A 64 13.78 4.69 -10.78
CA VAL A 64 13.49 3.79 -11.92
C VAL A 64 14.11 2.40 -11.71
N VAL A 65 15.37 2.34 -11.27
CA VAL A 65 16.05 1.06 -10.99
C VAL A 65 15.33 0.26 -9.92
N LEU A 66 14.90 0.92 -8.82
CA LEU A 66 14.18 0.25 -7.75
C LEU A 66 12.82 -0.28 -8.19
N ILE A 67 12.06 0.51 -8.96
CA ILE A 67 10.75 0.10 -9.49
C ILE A 67 10.91 -1.12 -10.41
N VAL A 68 11.83 -1.06 -11.36
CA VAL A 68 12.11 -2.16 -12.30
C VAL A 68 12.61 -3.40 -11.56
N PHE A 69 13.47 -3.22 -10.56
CA PHE A 69 13.97 -4.32 -9.73
C PHE A 69 12.85 -5.02 -8.96
N ILE A 70 11.97 -4.26 -8.27
CA ILE A 70 10.85 -4.84 -7.53
C ILE A 70 9.88 -5.55 -8.46
N TYR A 71 9.56 -4.95 -9.61
CA TYR A 71 8.71 -5.59 -10.62
C TYR A 71 9.34 -6.90 -11.11
N GLY A 72 10.59 -6.88 -11.55
CA GLY A 72 11.27 -8.04 -12.11
C GLY A 72 11.47 -9.16 -11.09
N ALA A 73 11.93 -8.82 -9.88
CA ALA A 73 12.14 -9.79 -8.82
C ALA A 73 10.83 -10.47 -8.39
N SER A 74 9.76 -9.69 -8.23
CA SER A 74 8.44 -10.24 -7.88
C SER A 74 7.83 -11.04 -9.04
N ALA A 75 8.01 -10.63 -10.28
CA ALA A 75 7.56 -11.39 -11.45
C ALA A 75 8.23 -12.76 -11.54
N LEU A 76 9.55 -12.80 -11.35
CA LEU A 76 10.31 -14.06 -11.33
C LEU A 76 9.88 -14.96 -10.17
N LEU A 77 9.71 -14.38 -8.97
CA LEU A 77 9.24 -15.12 -7.79
C LEU A 77 7.87 -15.74 -8.04
N ILE A 78 6.90 -14.94 -8.44
CA ILE A 78 5.52 -15.41 -8.66
C ILE A 78 5.46 -16.43 -9.77
N HIS A 79 6.14 -16.19 -10.90
CA HIS A 79 6.22 -17.18 -11.98
C HIS A 79 6.82 -18.51 -11.52
N GLY A 80 7.94 -18.47 -10.77
CA GLY A 80 8.56 -19.66 -10.22
C GLY A 80 7.65 -20.44 -9.25
N LEU A 81 6.91 -19.73 -8.38
CA LEU A 81 5.98 -20.35 -7.44
C LEU A 81 4.82 -21.05 -8.14
N TYR A 82 4.23 -20.42 -9.15
CA TYR A 82 3.17 -21.03 -9.96
C TYR A 82 3.69 -22.22 -10.79
N ALA A 83 4.92 -22.16 -11.28
CA ALA A 83 5.55 -23.29 -11.97
C ALA A 83 5.81 -24.49 -11.04
N MET A 84 6.08 -24.24 -9.75
CA MET A 84 6.25 -25.30 -8.75
C MET A 84 4.91 -25.91 -8.33
N ASN A 85 3.95 -25.07 -7.96
CA ASN A 85 2.64 -25.52 -7.50
C ASN A 85 1.62 -24.36 -7.56
N LEU A 86 0.46 -24.62 -8.17
CA LEU A 86 -0.62 -23.65 -8.31
C LEU A 86 -1.05 -23.06 -6.96
N TRP A 87 -1.23 -23.89 -5.95
CA TRP A 87 -1.72 -23.47 -4.64
C TRP A 87 -0.70 -22.64 -3.86
N ILE A 88 0.59 -22.95 -4.01
CA ILE A 88 1.67 -22.13 -3.43
C ILE A 88 1.69 -20.76 -4.09
N GLY A 89 1.60 -20.72 -5.42
CA GLY A 89 1.49 -19.46 -6.17
C GLY A 89 0.30 -18.62 -5.72
N VAL A 90 -0.89 -19.21 -5.60
CA VAL A 90 -2.11 -18.54 -5.13
C VAL A 90 -1.94 -18.04 -3.68
N ALA A 91 -1.44 -18.86 -2.77
CA ALA A 91 -1.29 -18.49 -1.36
C ALA A 91 -0.31 -17.32 -1.17
N VAL A 92 0.86 -17.38 -1.81
CA VAL A 92 1.85 -16.29 -1.73
C VAL A 92 1.34 -15.03 -2.41
N SER A 93 0.67 -15.15 -3.57
CA SER A 93 0.02 -14.01 -4.23
C SER A 93 -1.02 -13.35 -3.32
N ALA A 94 -1.87 -14.12 -2.64
CA ALA A 94 -2.87 -13.61 -1.72
C ALA A 94 -2.24 -12.83 -0.54
N VAL A 95 -1.15 -13.35 0.03
CA VAL A 95 -0.41 -12.66 1.10
C VAL A 95 0.21 -11.35 0.60
N LEU A 96 0.79 -11.34 -0.60
CA LEU A 96 1.37 -10.12 -1.18
C LEU A 96 0.29 -9.09 -1.51
N ILE A 97 -0.87 -9.51 -2.01
CA ILE A 97 -2.03 -8.63 -2.24
C ILE A 97 -2.53 -8.05 -0.91
N PHE A 98 -2.67 -8.88 0.12
CA PHE A 98 -3.02 -8.43 1.47
C PHE A 98 -2.13 -7.29 1.94
N TYR A 99 -0.81 -7.43 1.84
CA TYR A 99 0.14 -6.36 2.21
C TYR A 99 0.08 -5.11 1.31
N CYS A 100 -0.48 -5.21 0.14
CA CYS A 100 -0.65 -4.05 -0.75
C CYS A 100 -1.95 -3.29 -0.52
N LEU A 101 -2.95 -3.91 0.11
CA LEU A 101 -4.23 -3.30 0.43
C LEU A 101 -4.20 -2.68 1.84
N ALA A 102 -4.91 -1.59 2.03
CA ALA A 102 -5.02 -0.89 3.31
C ALA A 102 -6.48 -0.51 3.63
N GLY A 103 -7.46 -1.22 3.04
CA GLY A 103 -8.87 -0.86 3.13
C GLY A 103 -9.42 -0.88 4.55
N THR A 104 -9.15 -1.94 5.29
CA THR A 104 -9.60 -2.09 6.68
C THR A 104 -8.95 -1.07 7.61
N THR A 105 -7.66 -0.82 7.45
CA THR A 105 -6.95 0.18 8.26
C THR A 105 -7.49 1.59 8.03
N LEU A 106 -7.73 1.99 6.77
CA LEU A 106 -8.31 3.29 6.43
C LEU A 106 -9.71 3.49 7.03
N ILE A 107 -10.57 2.48 6.92
CA ILE A 107 -11.92 2.52 7.51
C ILE A 107 -11.83 2.67 9.03
N ASN A 108 -10.96 1.92 9.69
CA ASN A 108 -10.80 1.97 11.13
C ASN A 108 -10.26 3.31 11.62
N GLU A 109 -9.28 3.90 10.94
CA GLU A 109 -8.73 5.22 11.29
C GLU A 109 -9.82 6.30 11.25
N VAL A 110 -10.61 6.35 10.16
CA VAL A 110 -11.71 7.31 10.06
C VAL A 110 -12.80 7.06 11.11
N ARG A 111 -13.15 5.79 11.32
CA ARG A 111 -14.12 5.41 12.35
C ARG A 111 -13.69 5.87 13.75
N MET A 112 -12.39 5.73 14.08
CA MET A 112 -11.85 6.21 15.36
C MET A 112 -11.96 7.73 15.50
N VAL A 113 -11.78 8.51 14.42
CA VAL A 113 -12.00 9.96 14.47
C VAL A 113 -13.45 10.30 14.74
N PHE A 114 -14.40 9.64 14.06
CA PHE A 114 -15.82 9.90 14.27
C PHE A 114 -16.26 9.53 15.68
N MET A 115 -15.82 8.38 16.20
CA MET A 115 -16.13 7.98 17.58
C MET A 115 -15.54 8.95 18.61
N ALA A 116 -14.32 9.44 18.41
CA ALA A 116 -13.70 10.42 19.28
C ALA A 116 -14.43 11.78 19.22
N ALA A 117 -14.85 12.22 18.03
CA ALA A 117 -15.63 13.45 17.85
C ALA A 117 -17.04 13.36 18.47
N ASP A 118 -17.67 12.18 18.43
CA ASP A 118 -18.94 11.94 19.12
C ASP A 118 -18.82 12.02 20.66
N HIS A 119 -17.64 11.70 21.21
CA HIS A 119 -17.37 11.79 22.64
C HIS A 119 -17.07 13.24 23.07
N SER A 120 -16.12 13.91 22.36
CA SER A 120 -15.83 15.33 22.56
C SER A 120 -15.06 15.93 21.38
N LEU A 121 -15.24 17.24 21.14
CA LEU A 121 -14.52 17.96 20.09
C LEU A 121 -12.98 17.88 20.31
N GLU A 122 -12.54 17.94 21.56
CA GLU A 122 -11.11 17.88 21.89
C GLU A 122 -10.49 16.52 21.53
N GLU A 123 -11.20 15.44 21.85
CA GLU A 123 -10.75 14.09 21.45
C GLU A 123 -10.79 13.90 19.95
N GLY A 124 -11.82 14.41 19.27
CA GLY A 124 -11.90 14.40 17.81
C GLY A 124 -10.70 15.10 17.17
N ARG A 125 -10.36 16.32 17.64
CA ARG A 125 -9.19 17.08 17.19
C ARG A 125 -7.88 16.30 17.40
N ARG A 126 -7.71 15.70 18.57
CA ARG A 126 -6.53 14.88 18.89
C ARG A 126 -6.45 13.62 18.02
N GLN A 127 -7.59 12.98 17.76
CA GLN A 127 -7.59 11.78 16.93
C GLN A 127 -7.31 12.11 15.46
N VAL A 128 -7.94 13.16 14.90
CA VAL A 128 -7.72 13.55 13.50
C VAL A 128 -6.31 14.06 13.27
N SER A 129 -5.66 14.70 14.25
CA SER A 129 -4.25 15.15 14.13
C SER A 129 -3.25 14.03 13.87
N ARG A 130 -3.62 12.77 14.15
CA ARG A 130 -2.77 11.60 13.88
C ARG A 130 -2.73 11.20 12.42
N ILE A 131 -3.74 11.61 11.62
CA ILE A 131 -3.91 11.18 10.24
C ILE A 131 -3.84 12.35 9.24
N VAL A 132 -3.85 13.60 9.72
CA VAL A 132 -3.70 14.79 8.87
C VAL A 132 -2.40 15.53 9.17
N GLY A 133 -1.79 16.11 8.13
CA GLY A 133 -0.52 16.85 8.25
C GLY A 133 -0.67 18.34 8.60
N ARG A 134 -1.86 18.78 9.05
CA ARG A 134 -2.15 20.19 9.37
C ARG A 134 -2.52 20.38 10.83
N ASP A 135 -2.47 21.64 11.31
CA ASP A 135 -2.95 22.00 12.65
C ASP A 135 -4.47 21.76 12.75
N THR A 136 -4.88 21.06 13.80
CA THR A 136 -6.26 20.66 14.06
C THR A 136 -6.88 21.37 15.26
N SER A 137 -6.12 22.21 15.96
CA SER A 137 -6.52 22.83 17.25
C SER A 137 -7.72 23.77 17.13
N GLY A 138 -7.87 24.42 15.96
CA GLY A 138 -8.97 25.36 15.68
C GLY A 138 -10.18 24.76 14.97
N LEU A 139 -10.16 23.47 14.60
CA LEU A 139 -11.22 22.84 13.81
C LEU A 139 -12.53 22.72 14.61
N THR A 140 -13.64 23.02 13.97
CA THR A 140 -14.99 22.67 14.47
C THR A 140 -15.25 21.18 14.33
N ASP A 141 -16.35 20.68 14.94
CA ASP A 141 -16.71 19.25 14.81
C ASP A 141 -16.91 18.82 13.35
N GLN A 142 -17.56 19.65 12.54
CA GLN A 142 -17.74 19.36 11.11
C GLN A 142 -16.41 19.34 10.36
N GLU A 143 -15.50 20.26 10.64
CA GLU A 143 -14.18 20.31 10.00
C GLU A 143 -13.29 19.12 10.40
N VAL A 144 -13.39 18.62 11.65
CA VAL A 144 -12.72 17.40 12.09
C VAL A 144 -13.19 16.20 11.27
N ARG A 145 -14.52 16.04 11.11
CA ARG A 145 -15.10 14.94 10.32
C ARG A 145 -14.76 15.08 8.84
N LEU A 146 -14.82 16.29 8.30
CA LEU A 146 -14.46 16.57 6.91
C LEU A 146 -12.99 16.24 6.65
N ALA A 147 -12.08 16.67 7.54
CA ALA A 147 -10.65 16.37 7.43
C ALA A 147 -10.37 14.86 7.43
N ALA A 148 -11.10 14.07 8.24
CA ALA A 148 -10.99 12.62 8.24
C ALA A 148 -11.47 12.01 6.91
N LEU A 149 -12.56 12.51 6.33
CA LEU A 149 -13.07 12.05 5.03
C LEU A 149 -12.18 12.46 3.86
N GLU A 150 -11.59 13.66 3.89
CA GLU A 150 -10.60 14.11 2.90
C GLU A 150 -9.39 13.18 2.89
N THR A 151 -8.84 12.88 4.08
CA THR A 151 -7.72 11.94 4.24
C THR A 151 -8.10 10.52 3.79
N LEU A 152 -9.33 10.09 4.07
CA LEU A 152 -9.83 8.81 3.58
C LEU A 152 -9.85 8.77 2.04
N ALA A 153 -10.39 9.82 1.39
CA ALA A 153 -10.50 9.87 -0.06
C ALA A 153 -9.12 9.84 -0.73
N GLU A 154 -8.15 10.60 -0.20
CA GLU A 154 -6.77 10.62 -0.67
C GLU A 154 -6.11 9.24 -0.51
N ASN A 155 -6.12 8.70 0.71
CA ASN A 155 -5.48 7.42 1.00
C ASN A 155 -6.21 6.20 0.38
N LEU A 156 -7.51 6.30 0.08
CA LEU A 156 -8.25 5.26 -0.63
C LEU A 156 -7.73 5.10 -2.06
N SER A 157 -7.39 6.22 -2.73
CA SER A 157 -6.74 6.18 -4.04
C SER A 157 -5.45 5.36 -3.98
N ASP A 158 -4.57 5.66 -3.04
CA ASP A 158 -3.22 5.10 -2.98
C ASP A 158 -3.15 3.73 -2.28
N GLY A 159 -4.04 3.49 -1.34
CA GLY A 159 -4.08 2.27 -0.54
C GLY A 159 -4.97 1.16 -1.09
N VAL A 160 -5.87 1.47 -2.05
CA VAL A 160 -6.82 0.48 -2.57
C VAL A 160 -6.98 0.58 -4.09
N ILE A 161 -7.39 1.74 -4.61
CA ILE A 161 -7.77 1.88 -6.03
C ILE A 161 -6.57 1.68 -6.96
N ALA A 162 -5.49 2.41 -6.72
CA ALA A 162 -4.31 2.30 -7.58
C ALA A 162 -3.60 0.94 -7.46
N PRO A 163 -3.42 0.32 -6.27
CA PRO A 163 -2.97 -1.07 -6.19
C PRO A 163 -3.83 -2.04 -7.00
N LEU A 164 -5.15 -1.96 -6.91
CA LEU A 164 -6.07 -2.81 -7.69
C LEU A 164 -5.96 -2.56 -9.20
N PHE A 165 -5.84 -1.31 -9.61
CA PHE A 165 -5.65 -0.95 -11.02
C PHE A 165 -4.37 -1.59 -11.59
N TRP A 166 -3.24 -1.47 -10.88
CA TRP A 166 -1.99 -2.08 -11.30
C TRP A 166 -2.00 -3.60 -11.23
N TYR A 167 -2.77 -4.18 -10.29
CA TYR A 167 -3.01 -5.60 -10.24
C TYR A 167 -3.75 -6.11 -11.50
N LEU A 168 -4.80 -5.41 -11.92
CA LEU A 168 -5.57 -5.78 -13.11
C LEU A 168 -4.74 -5.71 -14.40
N LEU A 169 -3.79 -4.77 -14.49
CA LEU A 169 -2.94 -4.60 -15.67
C LEU A 169 -1.73 -5.55 -15.68
N LEU A 170 -1.07 -5.73 -14.54
CA LEU A 170 0.26 -6.35 -14.46
C LEU A 170 0.36 -7.43 -13.35
N GLY A 171 -0.75 -7.79 -12.72
CA GLY A 171 -0.78 -8.77 -11.63
C GLY A 171 -0.09 -8.28 -10.36
N VAL A 172 0.28 -9.23 -9.49
CA VAL A 172 1.00 -8.96 -8.23
C VAL A 172 2.28 -8.15 -8.43
N PRO A 173 3.11 -8.40 -9.45
CA PRO A 173 4.31 -7.59 -9.69
C PRO A 173 4.01 -6.12 -9.95
N GLY A 174 2.94 -5.82 -10.70
CA GLY A 174 2.50 -4.43 -10.93
C GLY A 174 2.05 -3.73 -9.65
N MET A 175 1.30 -4.44 -8.82
CA MET A 175 0.84 -3.96 -7.52
C MET A 175 2.01 -3.63 -6.58
N LEU A 176 3.04 -4.49 -6.51
CA LEU A 176 4.23 -4.27 -5.71
C LEU A 176 5.10 -3.12 -6.26
N ALA A 177 5.23 -3.01 -7.58
CA ALA A 177 5.93 -1.89 -8.22
C ALA A 177 5.23 -0.56 -7.91
N TYR A 178 3.91 -0.52 -7.94
CA TYR A 178 3.15 0.65 -7.50
C TYR A 178 3.40 0.99 -6.03
N LYS A 179 3.41 -0.01 -5.14
CA LYS A 179 3.75 0.21 -3.72
C LYS A 179 5.17 0.77 -3.54
N MET A 180 6.12 0.39 -4.38
CA MET A 180 7.46 1.00 -4.39
C MET A 180 7.38 2.48 -4.81
N ILE A 181 6.59 2.81 -5.85
CA ILE A 181 6.38 4.20 -6.29
C ILE A 181 5.78 5.04 -5.16
N ASN A 182 4.71 4.57 -4.53
CA ASN A 182 4.04 5.25 -3.44
C ASN A 182 4.98 5.45 -2.22
N THR A 183 5.83 4.44 -1.92
CA THR A 183 6.83 4.57 -0.85
C THR A 183 7.91 5.59 -1.21
N LEU A 184 8.35 5.64 -2.47
CA LEU A 184 9.30 6.66 -2.95
C LEU A 184 8.70 8.06 -2.82
N ASP A 185 7.45 8.26 -3.22
CA ASP A 185 6.75 9.55 -3.13
C ASP A 185 6.66 10.08 -1.69
N SER A 186 6.42 9.18 -0.74
CA SER A 186 6.34 9.54 0.68
C SER A 186 7.70 9.78 1.37
N MET A 187 8.84 9.39 0.74
CA MET A 187 10.17 9.45 1.35
C MET A 187 11.10 10.48 0.70
N VAL A 188 10.81 10.97 -0.50
CA VAL A 188 11.66 11.84 -1.32
C VAL A 188 10.96 13.16 -1.62
#